data_feb718557f628832e7874b631f00bd35
#
_entry.id   feb718557f628832e7874b631f00bd35
#
_cell.length_a   1.000
_cell.length_b   1.000
_cell.length_c   1.000
_cell.angle_alpha   90.00
_cell.angle_beta   90.00
_cell.angle_gamma   90.00
#
_symmetry.space_group_name_H-M   'P 1'
#
loop_
_entity.id
_entity.type
_entity.pdbx_description
1 polymer ?
#
loop_
_entity_poly.entity_id
_entity_poly.type
_entity_poly.pdbx_seq_one_letter_code
_entity_poly.pdbx_strand_id
1 'polypeptide(L)'
;LLHHILDVTATAVTDYLNAQIESGAQAVMIFDSWGGALSHAAYREFSLAYMQRIVAGLKRSHDGERVPSIVFTKGGGQWLEAIADIGCDAVGLDWTTDLGEALRRVGSRVALQGNLDPMALFASPDKVAAEARRVLDSYAADDGGDGKNTGGHVFNLGHGISQFTPPENVKILVDTVHSHSRRGSARG
;
A
#
# COMPACT_ATOMS: atom_id res chain seq x y z
N LEU A 1 30.86 -0.01 -1.10
CA LEU A 1 30.36 -1.16 -0.34
C LEU A 1 28.84 -1.18 -0.24
N LEU A 2 28.17 -0.12 0.26
CA LEU A 2 26.71 -0.10 0.44
C LEU A 2 25.95 -0.35 -0.87
N HIS A 3 26.25 0.38 -1.94
CA HIS A 3 25.65 0.13 -3.26
C HIS A 3 25.81 -1.32 -3.74
N HIS A 4 26.97 -1.93 -3.51
CA HIS A 4 27.17 -3.33 -3.88
C HIS A 4 26.24 -4.28 -3.09
N ILE A 5 26.06 -4.04 -1.79
CA ILE A 5 25.12 -4.82 -0.96
C ILE A 5 23.69 -4.63 -1.48
N LEU A 6 23.30 -3.39 -1.75
CA LEU A 6 21.97 -3.07 -2.27
C LEU A 6 21.74 -3.64 -3.68
N ASP A 7 22.76 -3.66 -4.54
CA ASP A 7 22.70 -4.29 -5.87
C ASP A 7 22.42 -5.80 -5.77
N VAL A 8 23.16 -6.49 -4.91
CA VAL A 8 22.97 -7.93 -4.68
C VAL A 8 21.58 -8.20 -4.09
N THR A 9 21.17 -7.40 -3.10
CA THR A 9 19.85 -7.52 -2.46
C THR A 9 18.73 -7.28 -3.46
N ALA A 10 18.79 -6.20 -4.26
CA ALA A 10 17.78 -5.90 -5.26
C ALA A 10 17.65 -7.00 -6.32
N THR A 11 18.78 -7.58 -6.77
CA THR A 11 18.78 -8.71 -7.68
C THR A 11 18.10 -9.92 -7.06
N ALA A 12 18.50 -10.30 -5.85
CA ALA A 12 17.92 -11.46 -5.14
C ALA A 12 16.41 -11.28 -4.89
N VAL A 13 15.97 -10.08 -4.51
CA VAL A 13 14.54 -9.77 -4.31
C VAL A 13 13.77 -9.85 -5.64
N THR A 14 14.33 -9.34 -6.73
CA THR A 14 13.71 -9.44 -8.05
C THR A 14 13.53 -10.90 -8.48
N ASP A 15 14.57 -11.71 -8.34
CA ASP A 15 14.52 -13.14 -8.68
C ASP A 15 13.50 -13.89 -7.80
N TYR A 16 13.48 -13.60 -6.49
CA TYR A 16 12.53 -14.19 -5.55
C TYR A 16 11.08 -13.83 -5.89
N LEU A 17 10.76 -12.56 -6.16
CA LEU A 17 9.42 -12.13 -6.54
C LEU A 17 9.00 -12.71 -7.89
N ASN A 18 9.92 -12.81 -8.86
CA ASN A 18 9.65 -13.44 -10.15
C ASN A 18 9.35 -14.94 -10.00
N ALA A 19 10.06 -15.64 -9.11
CA ALA A 19 9.75 -17.03 -8.80
C ALA A 19 8.36 -17.21 -8.15
N GLN A 20 7.94 -16.27 -7.31
CA GLN A 20 6.58 -16.26 -6.75
C GLN A 20 5.53 -16.05 -7.85
N ILE A 21 5.76 -15.11 -8.77
CA ILE A 21 4.88 -14.89 -9.91
C ILE A 21 4.76 -16.15 -10.76
N GLU A 22 5.87 -16.81 -11.08
CA GLU A 22 5.89 -18.09 -11.82
C GLU A 22 5.18 -19.22 -11.08
N SER A 23 5.11 -19.14 -9.75
CA SER A 23 4.40 -20.10 -8.91
C SER A 23 2.91 -19.75 -8.71
N GLY A 24 2.41 -18.72 -9.41
CA GLY A 24 1.00 -18.34 -9.42
C GLY A 24 0.61 -17.24 -8.43
N ALA A 25 1.56 -16.43 -7.93
CA ALA A 25 1.21 -15.25 -7.15
C ALA A 25 0.42 -14.25 -8.01
N GLN A 26 -0.75 -13.82 -7.53
CA GLN A 26 -1.65 -12.91 -8.23
C GLN A 26 -1.32 -11.43 -8.00
N ALA A 27 -0.49 -11.12 -7.02
CA ALA A 27 0.09 -9.81 -6.76
C ALA A 27 1.38 -9.98 -5.95
N VAL A 28 2.32 -9.04 -6.07
CA VAL A 28 3.55 -9.01 -5.28
C VAL A 28 3.71 -7.66 -4.59
N MET A 29 4.36 -7.66 -3.41
CA MET A 29 4.53 -6.44 -2.63
C MET A 29 5.95 -6.32 -2.10
N ILE A 30 6.51 -5.10 -2.22
CA ILE A 30 7.81 -4.72 -1.68
C ILE A 30 7.57 -3.90 -0.41
N PHE A 31 8.16 -4.33 0.70
CA PHE A 31 8.09 -3.65 1.99
C PHE A 31 9.42 -2.96 2.33
N ASP A 32 9.40 -1.63 2.34
CA ASP A 32 10.48 -0.80 2.88
C ASP A 32 10.08 -0.27 4.27
N SER A 33 10.26 -1.11 5.28
CA SER A 33 9.81 -0.82 6.65
C SER A 33 10.63 0.28 7.35
N TRP A 34 11.82 0.62 6.84
CA TRP A 34 12.75 1.55 7.47
C TRP A 34 13.10 2.77 6.61
N GLY A 35 12.59 2.85 5.40
CA GLY A 35 12.86 3.97 4.47
C GLY A 35 12.57 5.34 5.06
N GLY A 36 11.48 5.46 5.83
CA GLY A 36 11.09 6.71 6.48
C GLY A 36 12.07 7.22 7.55
N ALA A 37 13.02 6.39 7.99
CA ALA A 37 14.10 6.81 8.90
C ALA A 37 15.26 7.51 8.18
N LEU A 38 15.30 7.46 6.84
CA LEU A 38 16.37 8.06 6.04
C LEU A 38 16.13 9.56 5.80
N SER A 39 17.21 10.31 5.61
CA SER A 39 17.10 11.67 5.08
C SER A 39 16.56 11.64 3.65
N HIS A 40 16.02 12.77 3.17
CA HIS A 40 15.45 12.87 1.82
C HIS A 40 16.40 12.37 0.72
N ALA A 41 17.66 12.81 0.76
CA ALA A 41 18.66 12.38 -0.23
C ALA A 41 19.01 10.90 -0.12
N ALA A 42 19.24 10.42 1.12
CA ALA A 42 19.57 9.02 1.39
C ALA A 42 18.42 8.06 1.01
N TYR A 43 17.17 8.45 1.25
CA TYR A 43 16.01 7.68 0.80
C TYR A 43 16.00 7.49 -0.72
N ARG A 44 16.17 8.57 -1.47
CA ARG A 44 16.18 8.51 -2.93
C ARG A 44 17.33 7.66 -3.47
N GLU A 45 18.51 7.75 -2.85
CA GLU A 45 19.72 7.05 -3.29
C GLU A 45 19.74 5.57 -2.87
N PHE A 46 19.40 5.28 -1.60
CA PHE A 46 19.62 3.95 -1.01
C PHE A 46 18.37 3.09 -0.85
N SER A 47 17.16 3.68 -1.01
CA SER A 47 15.90 2.95 -0.96
C SER A 47 15.15 3.04 -2.29
N LEU A 48 14.67 4.23 -2.67
CA LEU A 48 13.78 4.42 -3.81
C LEU A 48 14.40 3.92 -5.14
N ALA A 49 15.67 4.23 -5.39
CA ALA A 49 16.38 3.80 -6.60
C ALA A 49 16.44 2.27 -6.73
N TYR A 50 16.60 1.56 -5.62
CA TYR A 50 16.65 0.10 -5.61
C TYR A 50 15.26 -0.53 -5.70
N MET A 51 14.24 0.06 -5.09
CA MET A 51 12.86 -0.36 -5.30
C MET A 51 12.44 -0.18 -6.76
N GLN A 52 12.80 0.94 -7.38
CA GLN A 52 12.56 1.17 -8.82
C GLN A 52 13.22 0.09 -9.68
N ARG A 53 14.46 -0.29 -9.38
CA ARG A 53 15.16 -1.35 -10.08
C ARG A 53 14.47 -2.70 -9.93
N ILE A 54 14.01 -3.05 -8.72
CA ILE A 54 13.24 -4.28 -8.48
C ILE A 54 11.96 -4.25 -9.31
N VAL A 55 11.16 -3.19 -9.20
CA VAL A 55 9.89 -3.04 -9.93
C VAL A 55 10.08 -3.14 -11.45
N ALA A 56 11.16 -2.54 -11.98
CA ALA A 56 11.49 -2.63 -13.41
C ALA A 56 11.89 -4.04 -13.86
N GLY A 57 12.41 -4.87 -12.97
CA GLY A 57 12.82 -6.27 -13.24
C GLY A 57 11.70 -7.30 -13.02
N LEU A 58 10.53 -6.91 -12.53
CA LEU A 58 9.43 -7.85 -12.28
C LEU A 58 8.75 -8.32 -13.57
N LYS A 59 8.38 -9.59 -13.60
CA LYS A 59 7.40 -10.12 -14.54
C LYS A 59 6.03 -9.48 -14.26
N ARG A 60 5.34 -9.12 -15.33
CA ARG A 60 4.06 -8.40 -15.22
C ARG A 60 2.84 -9.26 -15.48
N SER A 61 3.06 -10.54 -15.82
CA SER A 61 1.98 -11.48 -16.11
C SER A 61 2.43 -12.92 -15.88
N HIS A 62 1.46 -13.78 -15.61
CA HIS A 62 1.58 -15.22 -15.51
C HIS A 62 0.29 -15.84 -16.08
N ASP A 63 0.44 -16.88 -16.94
CA ASP A 63 -0.67 -17.57 -17.62
C ASP A 63 -1.70 -16.63 -18.31
N GLY A 64 -1.22 -15.51 -18.86
CA GLY A 64 -2.05 -14.51 -19.55
C GLY A 64 -2.69 -13.49 -18.63
N GLU A 65 -2.63 -13.67 -17.31
CA GLU A 65 -3.16 -12.74 -16.32
C GLU A 65 -2.11 -11.74 -15.84
N ARG A 66 -2.53 -10.48 -15.65
CA ARG A 66 -1.65 -9.43 -15.12
C ARG A 66 -1.36 -9.67 -13.63
N VAL A 67 -0.11 -9.52 -13.23
CA VAL A 67 0.33 -9.57 -11.84
C VAL A 67 0.79 -8.18 -11.41
N PRO A 68 -0.02 -7.46 -10.61
CA PRO A 68 0.32 -6.12 -10.15
C PRO A 68 1.40 -6.15 -9.07
N SER A 69 2.16 -5.06 -9.01
CA SER A 69 3.16 -4.81 -7.97
C SER A 69 2.74 -3.67 -7.05
N ILE A 70 2.95 -3.86 -5.75
CA ILE A 70 2.66 -2.88 -4.71
C ILE A 70 3.97 -2.50 -4.04
N VAL A 71 4.18 -1.21 -3.78
CA VAL A 71 5.35 -0.71 -3.04
C VAL A 71 4.90 0.02 -1.79
N PHE A 72 5.47 -0.34 -0.66
CA PHE A 72 5.18 0.25 0.65
C PHE A 72 6.46 0.79 1.27
N THR A 73 6.46 2.06 1.70
CA THR A 73 7.48 2.64 2.56
C THR A 73 6.83 3.19 3.82
N LYS A 74 7.22 2.69 4.98
CA LYS A 74 6.78 3.27 6.26
C LYS A 74 7.35 4.67 6.42
N GLY A 75 6.49 5.66 6.71
CA GLY A 75 6.88 7.08 6.72
C GLY A 75 7.12 7.67 5.33
N GLY A 76 6.66 7.00 4.27
CA GLY A 76 6.89 7.38 2.88
C GLY A 76 6.04 8.54 2.35
N GLY A 77 5.09 9.07 3.13
CA GLY A 77 4.13 10.09 2.68
C GLY A 77 4.75 11.35 2.07
N GLN A 78 5.96 11.74 2.51
CA GLN A 78 6.69 12.86 1.94
C GLN A 78 7.26 12.59 0.53
N TRP A 79 7.38 11.32 0.12
CA TRP A 79 7.91 10.91 -1.20
C TRP A 79 6.86 10.23 -2.08
N LEU A 80 5.58 10.44 -1.77
CA LEU A 80 4.47 9.72 -2.38
C LEU A 80 4.48 9.78 -3.91
N GLU A 81 4.71 10.96 -4.49
CA GLU A 81 4.81 11.14 -5.94
C GLU A 81 6.00 10.37 -6.53
N ALA A 82 7.15 10.44 -5.85
CA ALA A 82 8.34 9.74 -6.30
C ALA A 82 8.18 8.21 -6.24
N ILE A 83 7.47 7.70 -5.23
CA ILE A 83 7.14 6.27 -5.13
C ILE A 83 6.14 5.88 -6.24
N ALA A 84 5.14 6.69 -6.51
CA ALA A 84 4.18 6.43 -7.59
C ALA A 84 4.85 6.42 -8.99
N ASP A 85 5.93 7.15 -9.16
CA ASP A 85 6.65 7.28 -10.45
C ASP A 85 7.63 6.13 -10.75
N ILE A 86 7.89 5.20 -9.81
CA ILE A 86 8.81 4.08 -10.08
C ILE A 86 8.22 2.96 -10.95
N GLY A 87 6.93 3.06 -11.32
CA GLY A 87 6.26 2.12 -12.20
C GLY A 87 5.55 0.96 -11.49
N CYS A 88 5.29 1.07 -10.19
CA CYS A 88 4.41 0.14 -9.46
C CYS A 88 2.93 0.39 -9.82
N ASP A 89 2.08 -0.60 -9.56
CA ASP A 89 0.64 -0.52 -9.84
C ASP A 89 -0.13 0.07 -8.65
N ALA A 90 0.40 -0.09 -7.44
CA ALA A 90 -0.18 0.47 -6.22
C ALA A 90 0.89 0.94 -5.24
N VAL A 91 0.52 1.94 -4.44
CA VAL A 91 1.33 2.43 -3.32
C VAL A 91 0.63 2.10 -2.00
N GLY A 92 1.34 1.37 -1.14
CA GLY A 92 0.93 1.13 0.24
C GLY A 92 1.26 2.33 1.13
N LEU A 93 0.31 2.71 1.96
CA LEU A 93 0.39 3.83 2.88
C LEU A 93 0.40 3.34 4.33
N ASP A 94 1.22 3.94 5.17
CA ASP A 94 1.04 3.81 6.60
C ASP A 94 0.00 4.83 7.14
N TRP A 95 -0.32 4.70 8.41
CA TRP A 95 -1.36 5.53 9.06
C TRP A 95 -0.97 7.01 9.27
N THR A 96 0.29 7.39 8.98
CA THR A 96 0.76 8.78 9.13
C THR A 96 0.39 9.66 7.94
N THR A 97 -0.07 9.05 6.86
CA THR A 97 -0.52 9.74 5.63
C THR A 97 -2.04 9.71 5.57
N ASP A 98 -2.69 10.85 5.37
CA ASP A 98 -4.13 10.89 5.10
C ASP A 98 -4.44 10.28 3.73
N LEU A 99 -5.41 9.35 3.68
CA LEU A 99 -5.73 8.61 2.46
C LEU A 99 -6.36 9.49 1.37
N GLY A 100 -7.22 10.43 1.75
CA GLY A 100 -7.83 11.39 0.80
C GLY A 100 -6.77 12.32 0.21
N GLU A 101 -5.83 12.82 1.05
CA GLU A 101 -4.69 13.59 0.55
C GLU A 101 -3.83 12.79 -0.42
N ALA A 102 -3.53 11.53 -0.11
CA ALA A 102 -2.79 10.65 -0.99
C ALA A 102 -3.53 10.43 -2.33
N LEU A 103 -4.84 10.26 -2.28
CA LEU A 103 -5.69 10.11 -3.46
C LEU A 103 -5.59 11.34 -4.39
N ARG A 104 -5.69 12.55 -3.84
CA ARG A 104 -5.53 13.79 -4.61
C ARG A 104 -4.16 13.91 -5.27
N ARG A 105 -3.09 13.46 -4.58
CA ARG A 105 -1.70 13.58 -5.04
C ARG A 105 -1.35 12.55 -6.12
N VAL A 106 -1.78 11.30 -5.98
CA VAL A 106 -1.31 10.20 -6.83
C VAL A 106 -2.39 9.25 -7.35
N GLY A 107 -3.65 9.38 -6.93
CA GLY A 107 -4.73 8.44 -7.27
C GLY A 107 -5.04 8.32 -8.76
N SER A 108 -4.68 9.32 -9.57
CA SER A 108 -4.80 9.24 -11.04
C SER A 108 -3.70 8.39 -11.72
N ARG A 109 -2.68 7.97 -10.97
CA ARG A 109 -1.50 7.26 -11.49
C ARG A 109 -1.40 5.83 -10.98
N VAL A 110 -1.77 5.60 -9.73
CA VAL A 110 -1.62 4.32 -9.03
C VAL A 110 -2.81 4.05 -8.12
N ALA A 111 -3.10 2.78 -7.86
CA ALA A 111 -4.00 2.40 -6.78
C ALA A 111 -3.37 2.69 -5.41
N LEU A 112 -4.21 2.85 -4.38
CA LEU A 112 -3.76 3.04 -3.01
C LEU A 112 -4.13 1.85 -2.14
N GLN A 113 -3.20 1.45 -1.26
CA GLN A 113 -3.44 0.41 -0.27
C GLN A 113 -3.20 0.96 1.14
N GLY A 114 -4.14 0.78 2.03
CA GLY A 114 -4.00 1.21 3.41
C GLY A 114 -5.32 1.68 4.02
N ASN A 115 -5.28 2.39 5.17
CA ASN A 115 -4.09 2.61 5.97
C ASN A 115 -4.48 2.82 7.45
N LEU A 116 -5.40 1.96 7.94
CA LEU A 116 -5.84 2.06 9.32
C LEU A 116 -4.65 1.90 10.29
N ASP A 117 -4.58 2.77 11.32
CA ASP A 117 -3.62 2.61 12.41
C ASP A 117 -3.85 1.26 13.12
N PRO A 118 -2.84 0.36 13.17
CA PRO A 118 -2.97 -0.92 13.87
C PRO A 118 -3.33 -0.78 15.34
N MET A 119 -2.97 0.34 15.98
CA MET A 119 -3.28 0.59 17.39
C MET A 119 -4.76 0.87 17.62
N ALA A 120 -5.51 1.28 16.57
CA ALA A 120 -6.98 1.41 16.67
C ALA A 120 -7.67 0.09 17.06
N LEU A 121 -7.05 -1.05 16.76
CA LEU A 121 -7.58 -2.38 17.11
C LEU A 121 -7.53 -2.69 18.62
N PHE A 122 -6.90 -1.86 19.44
CA PHE A 122 -6.96 -1.97 20.91
C PHE A 122 -8.09 -1.13 21.53
N ALA A 123 -8.83 -0.36 20.70
CA ALA A 123 -9.96 0.43 21.18
C ALA A 123 -11.23 -0.42 21.37
N SER A 124 -12.30 0.23 21.86
CA SER A 124 -13.60 -0.43 21.92
C SER A 124 -14.15 -0.79 20.54
N PRO A 125 -15.00 -1.82 20.40
CA PRO A 125 -15.62 -2.25 19.16
C PRO A 125 -16.20 -1.09 18.31
N ASP A 126 -16.92 -0.17 18.93
CA ASP A 126 -17.52 0.98 18.25
C ASP A 126 -16.47 1.93 17.67
N LYS A 127 -15.33 2.09 18.37
CA LYS A 127 -14.22 2.92 17.90
C LYS A 127 -13.48 2.26 16.73
N VAL A 128 -13.26 0.94 16.79
CA VAL A 128 -12.69 0.19 15.65
C VAL A 128 -13.55 0.37 14.41
N ALA A 129 -14.88 0.19 14.54
CA ALA A 129 -15.80 0.37 13.44
C ALA A 129 -15.84 1.82 12.93
N ALA A 130 -15.78 2.81 13.83
CA ALA A 130 -15.77 4.22 13.44
C ALA A 130 -14.49 4.59 12.66
N GLU A 131 -13.32 4.13 13.10
CA GLU A 131 -12.05 4.39 12.41
C GLU A 131 -11.99 3.70 11.03
N ALA A 132 -12.50 2.47 10.92
CA ALA A 132 -12.60 1.79 9.62
C ALA A 132 -13.45 2.59 8.62
N ARG A 133 -14.61 3.09 9.06
CA ARG A 133 -15.47 3.95 8.21
C ARG A 133 -14.77 5.24 7.83
N ARG A 134 -14.10 5.89 8.79
CA ARG A 134 -13.36 7.13 8.54
C ARG A 134 -12.34 6.97 7.40
N VAL A 135 -11.56 5.88 7.42
CA VAL A 135 -10.59 5.59 6.35
C VAL A 135 -11.30 5.39 5.00
N LEU A 136 -12.38 4.60 4.97
CA LEU A 136 -13.15 4.37 3.75
C LEU A 136 -13.81 5.65 3.22
N ASP A 137 -14.39 6.46 4.10
CA ASP A 137 -15.04 7.72 3.73
C ASP A 137 -14.02 8.77 3.24
N SER A 138 -12.80 8.78 3.79
CA SER A 138 -11.72 9.65 3.32
C SER A 138 -11.35 9.37 1.87
N TYR A 139 -11.34 8.10 1.44
CA TYR A 139 -11.15 7.74 0.03
C TYR A 139 -12.35 8.15 -0.82
N ALA A 140 -13.57 7.85 -0.37
CA ALA A 140 -14.78 8.10 -1.13
C ALA A 140 -15.10 9.59 -1.32
N ALA A 141 -14.74 10.45 -0.33
CA ALA A 141 -14.98 11.89 -0.39
C ALA A 141 -14.15 12.60 -1.46
N ASP A 142 -12.97 12.08 -1.74
CA ASP A 142 -12.01 12.65 -2.69
C ASP A 142 -11.98 11.93 -4.05
N ASP A 143 -12.87 10.96 -4.27
CA ASP A 143 -13.03 10.26 -5.56
C ASP A 143 -13.53 11.19 -6.69
N GLY A 144 -13.78 12.45 -6.37
CA GLY A 144 -13.92 13.59 -7.26
C GLY A 144 -15.09 13.53 -8.25
N GLY A 145 -15.73 12.40 -8.45
CA GLY A 145 -16.85 12.19 -9.38
C GLY A 145 -16.55 12.51 -10.86
N ASP A 146 -15.31 12.90 -11.18
CA ASP A 146 -14.88 13.32 -12.50
C ASP A 146 -14.16 12.20 -13.32
N GLY A 147 -14.13 10.98 -12.77
CA GLY A 147 -13.56 9.81 -13.43
C GLY A 147 -12.04 9.84 -13.57
N LYS A 148 -11.34 10.77 -12.91
CA LYS A 148 -9.87 10.88 -12.99
C LYS A 148 -9.13 9.90 -12.11
N ASN A 149 -9.78 9.37 -11.06
CA ASN A 149 -9.21 8.33 -10.23
C ASN A 149 -9.37 6.98 -10.93
N THR A 150 -8.31 6.54 -11.59
CA THR A 150 -8.26 5.24 -12.28
C THR A 150 -7.73 4.12 -11.39
N GLY A 151 -7.18 4.46 -10.21
CA GLY A 151 -6.66 3.52 -9.23
C GLY A 151 -7.76 3.09 -8.25
N GLY A 152 -7.75 1.83 -7.84
CA GLY A 152 -8.65 1.31 -6.80
C GLY A 152 -8.10 1.58 -5.39
N HIS A 153 -8.89 1.20 -4.38
CA HIS A 153 -8.47 1.16 -2.98
C HIS A 153 -8.46 -0.28 -2.46
N VAL A 154 -7.32 -0.69 -1.90
CA VAL A 154 -7.20 -1.93 -1.13
C VAL A 154 -7.12 -1.55 0.34
N PHE A 155 -8.21 -1.80 1.09
CA PHE A 155 -8.21 -1.52 2.52
C PHE A 155 -7.31 -2.51 3.26
N ASN A 156 -6.39 -2.01 4.08
CA ASN A 156 -5.65 -2.78 5.07
C ASN A 156 -5.22 -1.91 6.27
N LEU A 157 -4.48 -2.52 7.20
CA LEU A 157 -3.76 -1.77 8.23
C LEU A 157 -2.55 -1.06 7.62
N GLY A 158 -2.18 0.09 8.16
CA GLY A 158 -1.00 0.84 7.73
C GLY A 158 0.33 0.20 8.10
N HIS A 159 0.32 -0.91 8.83
CA HIS A 159 1.48 -1.77 9.17
C HIS A 159 0.99 -3.09 9.76
N GLY A 160 1.95 -3.97 10.14
CA GLY A 160 1.66 -5.25 10.77
C GLY A 160 0.86 -5.12 12.07
N ILE A 161 -0.02 -6.08 12.32
CA ILE A 161 -0.84 -6.18 13.52
C ILE A 161 0.01 -6.61 14.73
N SER A 162 -0.33 -6.11 15.92
CA SER A 162 0.29 -6.59 17.17
C SER A 162 -0.19 -8.01 17.51
N GLN A 163 0.70 -8.85 18.02
CA GLN A 163 0.35 -10.19 18.55
C GLN A 163 -0.65 -10.15 19.71
N PHE A 164 -0.81 -9.00 20.35
CA PHE A 164 -1.73 -8.80 21.48
C PHE A 164 -3.08 -8.21 21.04
N THR A 165 -3.29 -8.02 19.75
CA THR A 165 -4.56 -7.49 19.24
C THR A 165 -5.70 -8.47 19.52
N PRO A 166 -6.83 -8.02 20.12
CA PRO A 166 -8.00 -8.87 20.32
C PRO A 166 -8.56 -9.38 18.97
N PRO A 167 -8.68 -10.71 18.75
CA PRO A 167 -9.20 -11.25 17.49
C PRO A 167 -10.60 -10.77 17.15
N GLU A 168 -11.44 -10.50 18.16
CA GLU A 168 -12.80 -9.99 18.03
C GLU A 168 -12.81 -8.62 17.32
N ASN A 169 -11.83 -7.76 17.64
CA ASN A 169 -11.72 -6.44 17.03
C ASN A 169 -11.28 -6.53 15.57
N VAL A 170 -10.48 -7.54 15.20
CA VAL A 170 -10.15 -7.82 13.79
C VAL A 170 -11.42 -8.23 13.04
N LYS A 171 -12.27 -9.08 13.63
CA LYS A 171 -13.55 -9.47 13.03
C LYS A 171 -14.46 -8.24 12.82
N ILE A 172 -14.57 -7.37 13.80
CA ILE A 172 -15.35 -6.13 13.71
C ILE A 172 -14.83 -5.25 12.57
N LEU A 173 -13.49 -5.10 12.46
CA LEU A 173 -12.88 -4.37 11.37
C LEU A 173 -13.31 -4.94 10.01
N VAL A 174 -13.13 -6.23 9.79
CA VAL A 174 -13.47 -6.91 8.52
C VAL A 174 -14.95 -6.77 8.19
N ASP A 175 -15.83 -7.04 9.15
CA ASP A 175 -17.29 -6.93 8.97
C ASP A 175 -17.69 -5.48 8.62
N THR A 176 -17.06 -4.50 9.26
CA THR A 176 -17.31 -3.07 8.99
C THR A 176 -16.86 -2.69 7.60
N VAL A 177 -15.65 -3.07 7.18
CA VAL A 177 -15.13 -2.79 5.85
C VAL A 177 -16.06 -3.38 4.78
N HIS A 178 -16.44 -4.65 4.90
CA HIS A 178 -17.31 -5.31 3.93
C HIS A 178 -18.71 -4.68 3.86
N SER A 179 -19.30 -4.33 5.00
CA SER A 179 -20.65 -3.76 5.03
C SER A 179 -20.69 -2.32 4.53
N HIS A 180 -19.64 -1.53 4.82
CA HIS A 180 -19.57 -0.13 4.44
C HIS A 180 -19.22 0.06 2.96
N SER A 181 -18.29 -0.73 2.42
CA SER A 181 -17.90 -0.69 1.02
C SER A 181 -19.05 -1.05 0.07
N ARG A 182 -19.91 -2.02 0.43
CA ARG A 182 -21.08 -2.40 -0.38
C ARG A 182 -22.14 -1.31 -0.50
N ARG A 183 -22.27 -0.43 0.51
CA ARG A 183 -23.22 0.70 0.48
C ARG A 183 -22.80 1.79 -0.52
N GLY A 184 -21.51 1.95 -0.74
CA GLY A 184 -20.97 2.87 -1.75
C GLY A 184 -21.27 2.41 -3.19
N SER A 185 -21.21 1.10 -3.46
CA SER A 185 -21.48 0.52 -4.80
C SER A 185 -22.95 0.58 -5.23
N ALA A 186 -23.89 0.83 -4.30
CA ALA A 186 -25.35 0.90 -4.61
C ALA A 186 -25.83 2.33 -4.98
N ARG A 187 -24.93 3.32 -5.07
CA ARG A 187 -25.25 4.72 -5.39
C ARG A 187 -24.76 5.15 -6.79
N GLY A 188 -24.32 4.20 -7.61
CA GLY A 188 -23.91 4.43 -8.99
C GLY A 188 -24.98 4.02 -9.99
#